data_3f8a5d49329116dcfcc848273d8cafe4
#
_entry.id   3f8a5d49329116dcfcc848273d8cafe4
#
_cell.length_a   1.000
_cell.length_b   1.000
_cell.length_c   1.000
_cell.angle_alpha   90.00
_cell.angle_beta   90.00
_cell.angle_gamma   90.00
#
_symmetry.space_group_name_H-M   'P 1'
#
loop_
_entity.id
_entity.type
_entity.pdbx_description
1 polymer ?
#
loop_
_entity_poly.entity_id
_entity_poly.type
_entity_poly.pdbx_seq_one_letter_code
_entity_poly.pdbx_strand_id
1 'polypeptide(L)'
;LSPANRACMFKRILIANRGEIACRIIKTARRMGIETVAVYSEADKDALHVEMADEAVFIGPPPAAESYLLIDKIIEACKRTGAEAVHPGYGFLSEREAFPKALSAAGLVFIGPNAGAIAAMGDKIESKKAAAKAGVSTVPGHLGVIEDDERAVEIADSIGYPVMIKASAGGGGKGMRIAHSAAEVAEGFRLARAEAKSSFGDDRVFIEKFIVDPR
;
A
#
# COMPACT_ATOMS: atom_id res chain seq x y z
N LEU A 1 3.74 29.78 -6.16
CA LEU A 1 5.10 29.22 -6.07
C LEU A 1 6.10 30.27 -6.56
N SER A 2 7.19 30.49 -5.80
CA SER A 2 8.28 31.38 -6.17
C SER A 2 8.94 30.94 -7.49
N PRO A 3 9.47 31.86 -8.34
CA PRO A 3 10.17 31.51 -9.58
C PRO A 3 11.33 30.51 -9.38
N ALA A 4 12.02 30.58 -8.24
CA ALA A 4 13.10 29.66 -7.89
C ALA A 4 12.61 28.19 -7.71
N ASN A 5 11.36 27.97 -7.29
CA ASN A 5 10.79 26.63 -7.12
C ASN A 5 10.33 25.99 -8.46
N ARG A 6 10.21 26.76 -9.55
CA ARG A 6 9.83 26.20 -10.86
C ARG A 6 11.00 25.50 -11.56
N ALA A 7 12.24 25.87 -11.27
CA ALA A 7 13.42 25.30 -11.91
C ALA A 7 13.73 23.85 -11.52
N CYS A 8 13.15 23.37 -10.41
CA CYS A 8 13.35 22.00 -9.88
C CYS A 8 12.10 21.10 -10.00
N MET A 9 11.06 21.53 -10.73
CA MET A 9 9.85 20.73 -10.88
C MET A 9 9.90 19.88 -12.14
N PHE A 10 9.27 18.71 -12.08
CA PHE A 10 9.08 17.86 -13.26
C PHE A 10 8.24 18.59 -14.30
N LYS A 11 8.56 18.38 -15.56
CA LYS A 11 7.74 18.87 -16.69
C LYS A 11 6.59 17.92 -16.96
N ARG A 12 6.83 16.60 -16.82
CA ARG A 12 5.87 15.56 -17.12
C ARG A 12 5.97 14.41 -16.12
N ILE A 13 4.82 13.97 -15.61
CA ILE A 13 4.72 12.81 -14.72
C ILE A 13 3.76 11.76 -15.27
N LEU A 14 4.05 10.49 -15.01
CA LEU A 14 3.13 9.39 -15.26
C LEU A 14 2.37 9.05 -13.98
N ILE A 15 1.07 8.77 -14.10
CA ILE A 15 0.22 8.35 -12.99
C ILE A 15 -0.02 6.86 -13.12
N ALA A 16 0.65 6.06 -12.28
CA ALA A 16 0.55 4.60 -12.27
C ALA A 16 -0.68 4.12 -11.46
N ASN A 17 -1.83 4.65 -11.81
CA ASN A 17 -3.11 4.35 -11.17
C ASN A 17 -4.27 4.68 -12.12
N ARG A 18 -5.52 4.50 -11.66
CA ARG A 18 -6.72 4.72 -12.45
C ARG A 18 -7.85 5.38 -11.65
N GLY A 19 -8.95 5.71 -12.30
CA GLY A 19 -10.18 6.17 -11.65
C GLY A 19 -10.02 7.48 -10.90
N GLU A 20 -10.68 7.59 -9.76
CA GLU A 20 -10.79 8.81 -8.95
C GLU A 20 -9.42 9.36 -8.54
N ILE A 21 -8.52 8.49 -8.04
CA ILE A 21 -7.21 8.96 -7.58
C ILE A 21 -6.37 9.52 -8.73
N ALA A 22 -6.42 8.91 -9.92
CA ALA A 22 -5.74 9.45 -11.09
C ALA A 22 -6.30 10.82 -11.47
N CYS A 23 -7.61 11.00 -11.49
CA CYS A 23 -8.25 12.29 -11.74
C CYS A 23 -7.83 13.36 -10.72
N ARG A 24 -7.73 12.99 -9.45
CA ARG A 24 -7.31 13.90 -8.37
C ARG A 24 -5.86 14.36 -8.57
N ILE A 25 -4.96 13.46 -8.92
CA ILE A 25 -3.55 13.78 -9.20
C ILE A 25 -3.45 14.68 -10.43
N ILE A 26 -4.15 14.36 -11.53
CA ILE A 26 -4.19 15.16 -12.75
C ILE A 26 -4.61 16.61 -12.46
N LYS A 27 -5.68 16.81 -11.70
CA LYS A 27 -6.14 18.17 -11.32
C LYS A 27 -5.06 18.96 -10.58
N THR A 28 -4.30 18.32 -9.72
CA THR A 28 -3.22 18.99 -8.97
C THR A 28 -2.03 19.28 -9.87
N ALA A 29 -1.58 18.29 -10.66
CA ALA A 29 -0.49 18.45 -11.60
C ALA A 29 -0.75 19.61 -12.60
N ARG A 30 -1.97 19.66 -13.15
CA ARG A 30 -2.39 20.73 -14.06
C ARG A 30 -2.31 22.12 -13.40
N ARG A 31 -2.74 22.26 -12.14
CA ARG A 31 -2.60 23.53 -11.39
C ARG A 31 -1.14 23.92 -11.15
N MET A 32 -0.24 22.95 -11.11
CA MET A 32 1.20 23.15 -10.96
C MET A 32 1.91 23.38 -12.31
N GLY A 33 1.20 23.27 -13.43
CA GLY A 33 1.78 23.38 -14.78
C GLY A 33 2.61 22.16 -15.19
N ILE A 34 2.29 20.96 -14.63
CA ILE A 34 2.97 19.70 -14.92
C ILE A 34 2.07 18.89 -15.87
N GLU A 35 2.62 18.46 -16.98
CA GLU A 35 1.94 17.53 -17.90
C GLU A 35 1.77 16.14 -17.30
N THR A 36 0.67 15.48 -17.64
CA THR A 36 0.29 14.19 -17.07
C THR A 36 0.13 13.12 -18.14
N VAL A 37 0.67 11.95 -17.85
CA VAL A 37 0.46 10.73 -18.62
C VAL A 37 -0.40 9.78 -17.79
N ALA A 38 -1.59 9.44 -18.30
CA ALA A 38 -2.40 8.36 -17.73
C ALA A 38 -2.01 7.02 -18.34
N VAL A 39 -2.13 5.95 -17.55
CA VAL A 39 -2.11 4.58 -18.05
C VAL A 39 -3.49 3.97 -17.94
N TYR A 40 -3.85 3.07 -18.85
CA TYR A 40 -5.17 2.44 -18.85
C TYR A 40 -5.14 1.01 -19.38
N SER A 41 -5.96 0.15 -18.75
CA SER A 41 -6.30 -1.17 -19.28
C SER A 41 -7.42 -1.06 -20.30
N GLU A 42 -7.68 -2.13 -21.03
CA GLU A 42 -8.78 -2.18 -22.01
C GLU A 42 -10.14 -1.79 -21.40
N ALA A 43 -10.40 -2.17 -20.15
CA ALA A 43 -11.64 -1.84 -19.45
C ALA A 43 -11.76 -0.34 -19.13
N ASP A 44 -10.66 0.36 -19.03
CA ASP A 44 -10.62 1.76 -18.61
C ASP A 44 -10.38 2.75 -19.77
N LYS A 45 -10.44 2.30 -21.03
CA LYS A 45 -10.11 3.12 -22.21
C LYS A 45 -10.93 4.41 -22.33
N ASP A 46 -12.17 4.38 -21.90
CA ASP A 46 -13.12 5.50 -21.94
C ASP A 46 -13.31 6.15 -20.55
N ALA A 47 -12.40 5.86 -19.60
CA ALA A 47 -12.51 6.37 -18.24
C ALA A 47 -12.08 7.84 -18.14
N LEU A 48 -12.69 8.59 -17.23
CA LEU A 48 -12.49 10.03 -17.06
C LEU A 48 -11.01 10.43 -16.89
N HIS A 49 -10.19 9.63 -16.20
CA HIS A 49 -8.77 9.94 -16.03
C HIS A 49 -7.99 9.87 -17.34
N VAL A 50 -8.42 9.04 -18.29
CA VAL A 50 -7.82 8.94 -19.63
C VAL A 50 -8.15 10.19 -20.44
N GLU A 51 -9.41 10.64 -20.40
CA GLU A 51 -9.85 11.88 -21.05
C GLU A 51 -9.18 13.13 -20.46
N MET A 52 -8.96 13.14 -19.15
CA MET A 52 -8.40 14.29 -18.44
C MET A 52 -6.89 14.47 -18.64
N ALA A 53 -6.13 13.41 -18.88
CA ALA A 53 -4.67 13.46 -19.00
C ALA A 53 -4.24 14.14 -20.30
N ASP A 54 -3.00 14.69 -20.32
CA ASP A 54 -2.44 15.29 -21.52
C ASP A 54 -2.04 14.22 -22.55
N GLU A 55 -1.66 13.03 -22.09
CA GLU A 55 -1.38 11.85 -22.89
C GLU A 55 -1.86 10.59 -22.15
N ALA A 56 -2.23 9.53 -22.88
CA ALA A 56 -2.64 8.27 -22.30
C ALA A 56 -1.99 7.07 -23.00
N VAL A 57 -1.58 6.06 -22.21
CA VAL A 57 -0.87 4.88 -22.70
C VAL A 57 -1.63 3.62 -22.33
N PHE A 58 -1.98 2.83 -23.34
CA PHE A 58 -2.55 1.49 -23.13
C PHE A 58 -1.49 0.54 -22.55
N ILE A 59 -1.85 -0.18 -21.47
CA ILE A 59 -0.93 -1.06 -20.76
C ILE A 59 -1.39 -2.53 -20.69
N GLY A 60 -2.52 -2.87 -21.28
CA GLY A 60 -2.93 -4.29 -21.39
C GLY A 60 -4.38 -4.58 -21.05
N PRO A 61 -4.71 -5.88 -20.89
CA PRO A 61 -6.07 -6.34 -20.66
C PRO A 61 -6.63 -5.90 -19.29
N PRO A 62 -7.95 -6.12 -19.04
CA PRO A 62 -8.62 -5.67 -17.82
C PRO A 62 -8.03 -6.14 -16.50
N PRO A 63 -7.51 -7.38 -16.35
CA PRO A 63 -6.95 -7.83 -15.08
C PRO A 63 -5.75 -6.97 -14.65
N ALA A 64 -5.75 -6.46 -13.43
CA ALA A 64 -4.66 -5.62 -12.90
C ALA A 64 -3.30 -6.34 -12.92
N ALA A 65 -3.29 -7.66 -12.72
CA ALA A 65 -2.07 -8.48 -12.79
C ALA A 65 -1.41 -8.49 -14.16
N GLU A 66 -2.17 -8.18 -15.22
CA GLU A 66 -1.71 -8.18 -16.61
C GLU A 66 -1.53 -6.76 -17.18
N SER A 67 -1.79 -5.75 -16.35
CA SER A 67 -1.75 -4.32 -16.72
C SER A 67 -1.07 -3.48 -15.63
N TYR A 68 -1.84 -2.95 -14.68
CA TYR A 68 -1.40 -1.96 -13.67
C TYR A 68 -0.33 -2.47 -12.70
N LEU A 69 -0.21 -3.79 -12.49
CA LEU A 69 0.78 -4.39 -11.59
C LEU A 69 2.09 -4.79 -12.29
N LEU A 70 2.20 -4.55 -13.59
CA LEU A 70 3.40 -4.87 -14.38
C LEU A 70 4.33 -3.65 -14.42
N ILE A 71 5.36 -3.68 -13.56
CA ILE A 71 6.35 -2.60 -13.41
C ILE A 71 7.00 -2.22 -14.75
N ASP A 72 7.36 -3.22 -15.56
CA ASP A 72 8.03 -3.00 -16.84
C ASP A 72 7.16 -2.20 -17.82
N LYS A 73 5.84 -2.44 -17.85
CA LYS A 73 4.92 -1.67 -18.69
C LYS A 73 4.83 -0.20 -18.27
N ILE A 74 4.88 0.05 -16.96
CA ILE A 74 4.90 1.43 -16.46
C ILE A 74 6.20 2.14 -16.85
N ILE A 75 7.34 1.47 -16.70
CA ILE A 75 8.66 2.00 -17.10
C ILE A 75 8.70 2.24 -18.62
N GLU A 76 8.18 1.32 -19.43
CA GLU A 76 8.08 1.49 -20.88
C GLU A 76 7.21 2.69 -21.26
N ALA A 77 6.06 2.84 -20.60
CA ALA A 77 5.19 4.00 -20.80
C ALA A 77 5.91 5.32 -20.48
N CYS A 78 6.69 5.38 -19.38
CA CYS A 78 7.50 6.55 -19.06
C CYS A 78 8.52 6.87 -20.18
N LYS A 79 9.26 5.86 -20.65
CA LYS A 79 10.27 6.03 -21.70
C LYS A 79 9.66 6.53 -23.01
N ARG A 80 8.48 6.02 -23.37
CA ARG A 80 7.77 6.42 -24.61
C ARG A 80 7.27 7.87 -24.57
N THR A 81 6.82 8.32 -23.41
CA THR A 81 6.18 9.62 -23.24
C THR A 81 7.13 10.71 -22.71
N GLY A 82 8.35 10.33 -22.32
CA GLY A 82 9.30 11.25 -21.70
C GLY A 82 8.91 11.69 -20.30
N ALA A 83 8.08 10.91 -19.57
CA ALA A 83 7.78 11.18 -18.18
C ALA A 83 9.02 11.02 -17.30
N GLU A 84 9.29 12.01 -16.45
CA GLU A 84 10.48 12.10 -15.59
C GLU A 84 10.26 11.43 -14.22
N ALA A 85 8.99 11.37 -13.81
CA ALA A 85 8.60 10.82 -12.52
C ALA A 85 7.27 10.06 -12.59
N VAL A 86 7.05 9.20 -11.60
CA VAL A 86 5.84 8.37 -11.50
C VAL A 86 5.14 8.62 -10.18
N HIS A 87 3.86 9.00 -10.22
CA HIS A 87 2.99 9.06 -9.07
C HIS A 87 2.18 7.76 -8.97
N PRO A 88 2.36 6.94 -7.93
CA PRO A 88 1.70 5.64 -7.83
C PRO A 88 0.23 5.71 -7.38
N GLY A 89 -0.23 6.84 -6.87
CA GLY A 89 -1.51 6.94 -6.17
C GLY A 89 -1.51 6.15 -4.86
N TYR A 90 -2.56 5.37 -4.63
CA TYR A 90 -2.66 4.41 -3.53
C TYR A 90 -3.06 3.02 -4.07
N GLY A 91 -2.79 1.95 -3.31
CA GLY A 91 -2.97 0.57 -3.79
C GLY A 91 -2.02 0.23 -4.95
N PHE A 92 -2.32 -0.82 -5.71
CA PHE A 92 -1.50 -1.31 -6.82
C PHE A 92 0.01 -1.41 -6.46
N LEU A 93 0.84 -0.62 -7.12
CA LEU A 93 2.30 -0.64 -6.93
C LEU A 93 2.78 0.31 -5.82
N SER A 94 1.90 1.14 -5.23
CA SER A 94 2.30 2.16 -4.26
C SER A 94 2.93 1.61 -2.98
N GLU A 95 2.56 0.38 -2.60
CA GLU A 95 3.03 -0.30 -1.38
C GLU A 95 4.08 -1.38 -1.67
N ARG A 96 4.56 -1.48 -2.90
CA ARG A 96 5.56 -2.47 -3.31
C ARG A 96 6.94 -1.85 -3.40
N GLU A 97 7.85 -2.21 -2.50
CA GLU A 97 9.23 -1.68 -2.48
C GLU A 97 10.02 -1.93 -3.78
N ALA A 98 9.67 -2.98 -4.53
CA ALA A 98 10.28 -3.28 -5.82
C ALA A 98 10.03 -2.18 -6.85
N PHE A 99 8.92 -1.44 -6.74
CA PHE A 99 8.56 -0.41 -7.71
C PHE A 99 9.48 0.80 -7.67
N PRO A 100 9.68 1.51 -6.54
CA PRO A 100 10.65 2.61 -6.49
C PRO A 100 12.08 2.17 -6.81
N LYS A 101 12.47 0.93 -6.46
CA LYS A 101 13.80 0.37 -6.84
C LYS A 101 13.94 0.27 -8.36
N ALA A 102 12.93 -0.28 -9.04
CA ALA A 102 12.94 -0.44 -10.49
C ALA A 102 12.90 0.92 -11.23
N LEU A 103 12.11 1.87 -10.75
CA LEU A 103 12.07 3.23 -11.30
C LEU A 103 13.42 3.93 -11.17
N SER A 104 14.05 3.86 -10.00
CA SER A 104 15.38 4.42 -9.76
C SER A 104 16.44 3.80 -10.68
N ALA A 105 16.42 2.49 -10.88
CA ALA A 105 17.30 1.79 -11.80
C ALA A 105 17.09 2.22 -13.27
N ALA A 106 15.86 2.65 -13.61
CA ALA A 106 15.52 3.19 -14.93
C ALA A 106 15.79 4.70 -15.07
N GLY A 107 16.34 5.37 -14.05
CA GLY A 107 16.57 6.82 -14.05
C GLY A 107 15.30 7.65 -13.86
N LEU A 108 14.23 7.06 -13.34
CA LEU A 108 12.92 7.68 -13.09
C LEU A 108 12.73 7.98 -11.60
N VAL A 109 12.05 9.07 -11.29
CA VAL A 109 11.77 9.45 -9.91
C VAL A 109 10.42 8.84 -9.46
N PHE A 110 10.43 8.18 -8.30
CA PHE A 110 9.21 7.77 -7.62
C PHE A 110 8.69 8.91 -6.75
N ILE A 111 7.46 9.35 -6.98
CA ILE A 111 6.80 10.37 -6.15
C ILE A 111 6.17 9.68 -4.95
N GLY A 112 6.91 9.59 -3.87
CA GLY A 112 6.50 8.89 -2.64
C GLY A 112 7.67 8.63 -1.70
N PRO A 113 7.45 7.81 -0.65
CA PRO A 113 8.50 7.46 0.29
C PRO A 113 9.58 6.60 -0.38
N ASN A 114 10.76 6.53 0.22
CA ASN A 114 11.82 5.65 -0.29
C ASN A 114 11.47 4.16 -0.10
N ALA A 115 12.13 3.28 -0.85
CA ALA A 115 11.87 1.84 -0.82
C ALA A 115 11.99 1.22 0.58
N GLY A 116 12.96 1.68 1.39
CA GLY A 116 13.13 1.19 2.76
C GLY A 116 11.97 1.58 3.68
N ALA A 117 11.41 2.79 3.52
CA ALA A 117 10.23 3.21 4.27
C ALA A 117 8.99 2.42 3.86
N ILE A 118 8.81 2.13 2.56
CA ILE A 118 7.71 1.29 2.08
C ILE A 118 7.82 -0.12 2.66
N ALA A 119 9.01 -0.72 2.64
CA ALA A 119 9.24 -2.05 3.20
C ALA A 119 8.94 -2.09 4.71
N ALA A 120 9.46 -1.12 5.47
CA ALA A 120 9.25 -1.05 6.92
C ALA A 120 7.79 -0.85 7.30
N MET A 121 7.03 -0.08 6.52
CA MET A 121 5.61 0.20 6.80
C MET A 121 4.67 -0.84 6.20
N GLY A 122 5.14 -1.68 5.28
CA GLY A 122 4.37 -2.77 4.67
C GLY A 122 4.16 -3.97 5.60
N ASP A 123 5.04 -4.17 6.58
CA ASP A 123 4.91 -5.18 7.62
C ASP A 123 4.32 -4.55 8.89
N LYS A 124 3.16 -5.05 9.35
CA LYS A 124 2.44 -4.46 10.49
C LYS A 124 3.19 -4.62 11.81
N ILE A 125 3.96 -5.68 11.98
CA ILE A 125 4.78 -5.90 13.19
C ILE A 125 5.95 -4.92 13.18
N GLU A 126 6.66 -4.81 12.08
CA GLU A 126 7.81 -3.90 11.96
C GLU A 126 7.39 -2.43 12.01
N SER A 127 6.24 -2.07 11.41
CA SER A 127 5.71 -0.71 11.50
C SER A 127 5.34 -0.32 12.95
N LYS A 128 4.75 -1.24 13.73
CA LYS A 128 4.47 -1.00 15.15
C LYS A 128 5.76 -0.85 15.98
N LYS A 129 6.79 -1.67 15.71
CA LYS A 129 8.09 -1.54 16.37
C LYS A 129 8.73 -0.17 16.05
N ALA A 130 8.68 0.24 14.79
CA ALA A 130 9.19 1.54 14.35
C ALA A 130 8.45 2.71 15.03
N ALA A 131 7.12 2.64 15.10
CA ALA A 131 6.28 3.62 15.78
C ALA A 131 6.61 3.71 17.29
N ALA A 132 6.73 2.56 17.97
CA ALA A 132 7.11 2.50 19.38
C ALA A 132 8.49 3.13 19.63
N LYS A 133 9.48 2.84 18.76
CA LYS A 133 10.83 3.44 18.83
C LYS A 133 10.80 4.96 18.63
N ALA A 134 9.88 5.44 17.81
CA ALA A 134 9.70 6.87 17.54
C ALA A 134 8.82 7.59 18.58
N GLY A 135 8.33 6.90 19.62
CA GLY A 135 7.44 7.46 20.64
C GLY A 135 6.03 7.77 20.12
N VAL A 136 5.63 7.19 19.00
CA VAL A 136 4.29 7.35 18.43
C VAL A 136 3.32 6.39 19.12
N SER A 137 2.20 6.92 19.60
CA SER A 137 1.13 6.12 20.22
C SER A 137 0.52 5.15 19.21
N THR A 138 0.40 3.90 19.60
CA THR A 138 -0.28 2.86 18.83
C THR A 138 -1.32 2.15 19.67
N VAL A 139 -2.25 1.44 19.05
CA VAL A 139 -3.17 0.55 19.76
C VAL A 139 -2.34 -0.46 20.55
N PRO A 140 -2.61 -0.65 21.86
CA PRO A 140 -1.90 -1.62 22.68
C PRO A 140 -1.95 -3.02 22.07
N GLY A 141 -0.82 -3.70 22.03
CA GLY A 141 -0.72 -5.02 21.42
C GLY A 141 0.66 -5.64 21.57
N HIS A 142 0.80 -6.88 21.16
CA HIS A 142 2.07 -7.59 21.18
C HIS A 142 2.94 -7.22 19.97
N LEU A 143 4.22 -6.89 20.23
CA LEU A 143 5.18 -6.44 19.18
C LEU A 143 6.06 -7.59 18.62
N GLY A 144 5.60 -8.82 18.69
CA GLY A 144 6.37 -9.99 18.28
C GLY A 144 5.55 -10.97 17.44
N VAL A 145 6.26 -11.96 16.92
CA VAL A 145 5.62 -13.12 16.31
C VAL A 145 5.05 -13.99 17.45
N ILE A 146 3.85 -14.50 17.26
CA ILE A 146 3.18 -15.40 18.20
C ILE A 146 3.30 -16.81 17.64
N GLU A 147 3.87 -17.72 18.43
CA GLU A 147 4.27 -19.04 17.95
C GLU A 147 3.09 -20.01 17.92
N ASP A 148 2.25 -19.98 18.96
CA ASP A 148 1.15 -20.91 19.16
C ASP A 148 -0.08 -20.23 19.79
N ASP A 149 -1.16 -20.98 19.94
CA ASP A 149 -2.43 -20.51 20.48
C ASP A 149 -2.40 -20.34 22.01
N GLU A 150 -1.56 -21.08 22.74
CA GLU A 150 -1.37 -20.90 24.18
C GLU A 150 -0.73 -19.54 24.45
N ARG A 151 0.32 -19.21 23.71
CA ARG A 151 0.97 -17.89 23.79
C ARG A 151 0.04 -16.75 23.36
N ALA A 152 -0.81 -17.00 22.37
CA ALA A 152 -1.82 -16.05 21.93
C ALA A 152 -2.82 -15.70 23.04
N VAL A 153 -3.26 -16.70 23.81
CA VAL A 153 -4.16 -16.53 24.96
C VAL A 153 -3.47 -15.72 26.07
N GLU A 154 -2.24 -16.06 26.46
CA GLU A 154 -1.49 -15.31 27.48
C GLU A 154 -1.35 -13.81 27.11
N ILE A 155 -1.05 -13.54 25.84
CA ILE A 155 -0.95 -12.16 25.33
C ILE A 155 -2.30 -11.46 25.42
N ALA A 156 -3.38 -12.12 25.00
CA ALA A 156 -4.72 -11.55 25.04
C ALA A 156 -5.17 -11.25 26.48
N ASP A 157 -4.88 -12.14 27.43
CA ASP A 157 -5.14 -11.94 28.86
C ASP A 157 -4.39 -10.71 29.40
N SER A 158 -3.15 -10.52 28.98
CA SER A 158 -2.35 -9.36 29.39
C SER A 158 -2.85 -8.02 28.80
N ILE A 159 -3.41 -8.05 27.60
CA ILE A 159 -3.98 -6.87 26.92
C ILE A 159 -5.38 -6.55 27.44
N GLY A 160 -6.13 -7.59 27.84
CA GLY A 160 -7.55 -7.53 28.24
C GLY A 160 -8.49 -7.56 27.02
N TYR A 161 -9.59 -8.29 27.18
CA TYR A 161 -10.62 -8.47 26.13
C TYR A 161 -11.49 -7.21 25.93
N PRO A 162 -12.12 -7.04 24.78
CA PRO A 162 -11.90 -7.80 23.56
C PRO A 162 -10.57 -7.47 22.88
N VAL A 163 -10.04 -8.44 22.12
CA VAL A 163 -8.83 -8.30 21.33
C VAL A 163 -9.10 -8.53 19.84
N MET A 164 -8.23 -8.04 18.99
CA MET A 164 -8.25 -8.31 17.55
C MET A 164 -7.00 -9.08 17.14
N ILE A 165 -7.22 -10.19 16.49
CA ILE A 165 -6.20 -11.04 15.86
C ILE A 165 -6.09 -10.61 14.41
N LYS A 166 -4.88 -10.34 13.91
CA LYS A 166 -4.64 -9.84 12.54
C LYS A 166 -3.46 -10.56 11.89
N ALA A 167 -3.59 -10.87 10.60
CA ALA A 167 -2.45 -11.24 9.77
C ALA A 167 -1.44 -10.09 9.69
N SER A 168 -0.14 -10.40 9.79
CA SER A 168 0.94 -9.41 9.63
C SER A 168 1.02 -8.90 8.19
N ALA A 169 0.95 -9.82 7.23
CA ALA A 169 0.92 -9.50 5.81
C ALA A 169 -0.49 -9.27 5.29
N GLY A 170 -0.61 -8.54 4.18
CA GLY A 170 -1.86 -8.32 3.48
C GLY A 170 -2.75 -7.23 4.04
N GLY A 171 -3.94 -7.09 3.47
CA GLY A 171 -4.93 -6.05 3.78
C GLY A 171 -6.35 -6.48 3.38
N GLY A 172 -7.30 -5.52 3.43
CA GLY A 172 -8.68 -5.79 3.02
C GLY A 172 -9.52 -6.62 4.01
N GLY A 173 -9.07 -6.72 5.28
CA GLY A 173 -9.82 -7.41 6.33
C GLY A 173 -9.66 -8.94 6.36
N LYS A 174 -8.91 -9.53 5.44
CA LYS A 174 -8.61 -10.97 5.49
C LYS A 174 -7.66 -11.28 6.64
N GLY A 175 -7.87 -12.42 7.30
CA GLY A 175 -7.09 -12.83 8.47
C GLY A 175 -7.32 -11.95 9.69
N MET A 176 -8.49 -11.31 9.82
CA MET A 176 -8.88 -10.51 10.99
C MET A 176 -10.02 -11.17 11.75
N ARG A 177 -9.88 -11.24 13.09
CA ARG A 177 -10.93 -11.78 13.98
C ARG A 177 -10.94 -11.03 15.31
N ILE A 178 -12.14 -10.76 15.82
CA ILE A 178 -12.33 -10.24 17.18
C ILE A 178 -12.56 -11.44 18.10
N ALA A 179 -11.96 -11.40 19.27
CA ALA A 179 -12.11 -12.42 20.30
C ALA A 179 -12.42 -11.78 21.65
N HIS A 180 -13.44 -12.31 22.33
CA HIS A 180 -13.94 -11.83 23.60
C HIS A 180 -13.55 -12.74 24.78
N SER A 181 -12.93 -13.88 24.50
CA SER A 181 -12.53 -14.88 25.49
C SER A 181 -11.28 -15.64 25.07
N ALA A 182 -10.64 -16.34 26.01
CA ALA A 182 -9.48 -17.19 25.74
C ALA A 182 -9.78 -18.28 24.70
N ALA A 183 -10.95 -18.90 24.76
CA ALA A 183 -11.37 -19.93 23.81
C ALA A 183 -11.49 -19.37 22.40
N GLU A 184 -12.08 -18.18 22.25
CA GLU A 184 -12.19 -17.50 20.96
C GLU A 184 -10.82 -17.05 20.42
N VAL A 185 -9.87 -16.70 21.30
CA VAL A 185 -8.50 -16.37 20.89
C VAL A 185 -7.81 -17.59 20.33
N ALA A 186 -7.83 -18.73 21.01
CA ALA A 186 -7.19 -19.96 20.56
C ALA A 186 -7.73 -20.42 19.19
N GLU A 187 -9.05 -20.43 19.02
CA GLU A 187 -9.68 -20.77 17.75
C GLU A 187 -9.38 -19.74 16.66
N GLY A 188 -9.58 -18.46 16.98
CA GLY A 188 -9.37 -17.34 16.04
C GLY A 188 -7.93 -17.24 15.56
N PHE A 189 -6.96 -17.52 16.42
CA PHE A 189 -5.54 -17.56 16.09
C PHE A 189 -5.24 -18.62 15.03
N ARG A 190 -5.69 -19.87 15.25
CA ARG A 190 -5.49 -20.97 14.29
C ARG A 190 -6.11 -20.66 12.92
N LEU A 191 -7.33 -20.14 12.91
CA LEU A 191 -8.04 -19.79 11.68
C LEU A 191 -7.38 -18.60 10.96
N ALA A 192 -6.99 -17.54 11.68
CA ALA A 192 -6.32 -16.38 11.09
C ALA A 192 -4.96 -16.76 10.47
N ARG A 193 -4.22 -17.63 11.13
CA ARG A 193 -2.94 -18.16 10.64
C ARG A 193 -3.08 -18.96 9.36
N ALA A 194 -4.06 -19.87 9.33
CA ALA A 194 -4.34 -20.69 8.13
C ALA A 194 -4.78 -19.82 6.94
N GLU A 195 -5.64 -18.83 7.19
CA GLU A 195 -6.09 -17.89 6.15
C GLU A 195 -4.94 -17.00 5.66
N ALA A 196 -4.10 -16.50 6.56
CA ALA A 196 -2.92 -15.70 6.20
C ALA A 196 -1.95 -16.49 5.33
N LYS A 197 -1.67 -17.73 5.69
CA LYS A 197 -0.82 -18.65 4.92
C LYS A 197 -1.35 -18.87 3.51
N SER A 198 -2.63 -19.17 3.39
CA SER A 198 -3.25 -19.46 2.09
C SER A 198 -3.39 -18.21 1.19
N SER A 199 -3.68 -17.06 1.80
CA SER A 199 -3.94 -15.82 1.05
C SER A 199 -2.70 -15.01 0.72
N PHE A 200 -1.68 -15.05 1.59
CA PHE A 200 -0.51 -14.16 1.53
C PHE A 200 0.84 -14.91 1.53
N GLY A 201 0.83 -16.22 1.75
CA GLY A 201 2.05 -17.04 1.87
C GLY A 201 2.82 -16.85 3.20
N ASP A 202 2.32 -15.97 4.08
CA ASP A 202 2.91 -15.63 5.38
C ASP A 202 1.87 -15.91 6.48
N ASP A 203 2.21 -16.79 7.43
CA ASP A 203 1.30 -17.20 8.49
C ASP A 203 1.47 -16.40 9.80
N ARG A 204 2.30 -15.38 9.81
CA ARG A 204 2.49 -14.53 10.97
C ARG A 204 1.22 -13.73 11.28
N VAL A 205 0.80 -13.81 12.53
CA VAL A 205 -0.31 -13.04 13.08
C VAL A 205 0.13 -12.30 14.33
N PHE A 206 -0.56 -11.22 14.65
CA PHE A 206 -0.35 -10.46 15.87
C PHE A 206 -1.70 -10.16 16.55
N ILE A 207 -1.65 -9.79 17.82
CA ILE A 207 -2.83 -9.48 18.62
C ILE A 207 -2.70 -8.08 19.17
N GLU A 208 -3.80 -7.33 19.07
CA GLU A 208 -3.91 -6.00 19.66
C GLU A 208 -5.26 -5.79 20.33
N LYS A 209 -5.36 -4.76 21.16
CA LYS A 209 -6.63 -4.37 21.78
C LYS A 209 -7.65 -4.03 20.71
N PHE A 210 -8.85 -4.57 20.84
CA PHE A 210 -10.00 -4.06 20.10
C PHE A 210 -10.58 -2.86 20.84
N ILE A 211 -10.58 -1.69 20.19
CA ILE A 211 -11.13 -0.47 20.78
C ILE A 211 -12.64 -0.47 20.55
N VAL A 212 -13.38 -0.50 21.64
CA VAL A 212 -14.84 -0.36 21.64
C VAL A 212 -15.16 1.13 21.61
N ASP A 213 -16.12 1.52 20.79
CA ASP A 213 -16.54 2.92 20.60
C ASP A 213 -15.39 3.89 20.22
N PRO A 214 -14.67 3.61 19.12
CA PRO A 214 -13.59 4.47 18.67
C PRO A 214 -14.14 5.83 18.21
N ARG A 215 -13.34 6.88 18.40
CA ARG A 215 -13.63 8.22 17.87
C ARG A 215 -13.17 8.36 16.43
#